data_139000d3a8ccbd1b42b9171468bb83bf
#
_entry.id   139000d3a8ccbd1b42b9171468bb83bf
#
_cell.length_a   1.000
_cell.length_b   1.000
_cell.length_c   1.000
_cell.angle_alpha   90.00
_cell.angle_beta   90.00
_cell.angle_gamma   90.00
#
_symmetry.space_group_name_H-M   'P 1'
#
loop_
_entity.id
_entity.type
_entity.pdbx_description
1 polymer ?
#
loop_
_entity_poly.entity_id
_entity_poly.type
_entity_poly.pdbx_seq_one_letter_code
_entity_poly.pdbx_strand_id
1 'polypeptide(L)'
;SNAVKFTPVGGMINIRVLEKPGRRDGYITVIFSVKDNGIGMSREFRKHVFDSFSREHTVTENGIGGTGLGMAITKNIVDMMGGTIQVESETGKGTEFTIMLECETSGEIVKREPVPELKGARALVVDDDAQTCMSVSRMLREIEMTADWTTSGKEAVLRAKEAYEQNQEFKVYIIDWLMPDMNGIETVRRIRMV
;
A
#
# COMPACT_ATOMS: atom_id res chain seq x y z
N SER A 1 10.23 -7.15 0.97
CA SER A 1 11.60 -6.88 1.45
C SER A 1 12.68 -7.15 0.39
N ASN A 2 12.55 -8.18 -0.48
CA ASN A 2 13.54 -8.43 -1.54
C ASN A 2 13.59 -7.28 -2.57
N ALA A 3 12.47 -6.77 -3.04
CA ALA A 3 12.44 -5.64 -3.94
C ALA A 3 13.22 -4.43 -3.37
N VAL A 4 12.97 -4.05 -2.11
CA VAL A 4 13.72 -2.96 -1.44
C VAL A 4 15.21 -3.25 -1.36
N LYS A 5 15.57 -4.51 -1.11
CA LYS A 5 16.96 -4.93 -0.91
C LYS A 5 17.79 -4.91 -2.19
N PHE A 6 17.16 -5.24 -3.31
CA PHE A 6 17.82 -5.41 -4.61
C PHE A 6 17.54 -4.27 -5.60
N THR A 7 16.80 -3.27 -5.19
CA THR A 7 16.59 -2.05 -5.97
C THR A 7 17.56 -0.97 -5.47
N PRO A 8 18.38 -0.36 -6.33
CA PRO A 8 19.28 0.71 -5.92
C PRO A 8 18.51 1.98 -5.51
N VAL A 9 19.21 2.87 -4.79
CA VAL A 9 18.66 4.19 -4.44
C VAL A 9 18.23 4.93 -5.71
N GLY A 10 17.02 5.50 -5.69
CA GLY A 10 16.41 6.13 -6.86
C GLY A 10 15.70 5.16 -7.81
N GLY A 11 15.72 3.86 -7.52
CA GLY A 11 14.96 2.86 -8.25
C GLY A 11 13.46 2.90 -7.92
N MET A 12 12.69 2.09 -8.64
CA MET A 12 11.23 2.05 -8.53
C MET A 12 10.76 0.66 -8.12
N ILE A 13 9.81 0.61 -7.20
CA ILE A 13 9.08 -0.60 -6.81
C ILE A 13 7.60 -0.32 -7.00
N ASN A 14 6.93 -1.17 -7.76
CA ASN A 14 5.49 -1.11 -7.99
C ASN A 14 4.82 -2.33 -7.35
N ILE A 15 3.84 -2.09 -6.49
CA ILE A 15 3.02 -3.14 -5.88
C ILE A 15 1.61 -2.99 -6.44
N ARG A 16 1.06 -4.09 -6.97
CA ARG A 16 -0.29 -4.12 -7.52
C ARG A 16 -1.06 -5.27 -6.91
N VAL A 17 -2.30 -4.99 -6.54
CA VAL A 17 -3.28 -5.99 -6.12
C VAL A 17 -4.48 -5.88 -7.05
N LEU A 18 -4.86 -6.99 -7.65
CA LEU A 18 -6.03 -7.08 -8.54
C LEU A 18 -6.94 -8.19 -8.04
N GLU A 19 -8.23 -7.94 -8.13
CA GLU A 19 -9.28 -8.91 -7.86
C GLU A 19 -9.97 -9.27 -9.17
N LYS A 20 -10.23 -10.55 -9.37
CA LYS A 20 -11.00 -11.08 -10.50
C LYS A 20 -12.02 -12.08 -9.99
N PRO A 21 -13.13 -12.31 -10.71
CA PRO A 21 -14.01 -13.44 -10.41
C PRO A 21 -13.23 -14.74 -10.32
N GLY A 22 -13.50 -15.53 -9.29
CA GLY A 22 -12.92 -16.86 -9.12
C GLY A 22 -13.48 -17.86 -10.12
N ARG A 23 -12.92 -19.06 -10.15
CA ARG A 23 -13.38 -20.15 -11.01
C ARG A 23 -14.66 -20.79 -10.51
N ARG A 24 -15.02 -20.59 -9.25
CA ARG A 24 -16.20 -21.12 -8.57
C ARG A 24 -17.04 -19.97 -8.04
N ASP A 25 -18.37 -20.18 -8.00
CA ASP A 25 -19.27 -19.22 -7.35
C ASP A 25 -18.88 -19.05 -5.88
N GLY A 26 -18.91 -17.82 -5.40
CA GLY A 26 -18.48 -17.48 -4.04
C GLY A 26 -16.95 -17.38 -3.85
N TYR A 27 -16.17 -17.44 -4.93
CA TYR A 27 -14.72 -17.27 -4.90
C TYR A 27 -14.26 -16.08 -5.73
N ILE A 28 -13.14 -15.49 -5.32
CA ILE A 28 -12.38 -14.49 -6.08
C ILE A 28 -10.95 -14.97 -6.27
N THR A 29 -10.35 -14.56 -7.39
CA THR A 29 -8.91 -14.69 -7.60
C THR A 29 -8.24 -13.38 -7.25
N VAL A 30 -7.40 -13.39 -6.22
CA VAL A 30 -6.56 -12.24 -5.83
C VAL A 30 -5.19 -12.41 -6.45
N ILE A 31 -4.75 -11.39 -7.19
CA ILE A 31 -3.45 -11.36 -7.87
C ILE A 31 -2.61 -10.26 -7.22
N PHE A 32 -1.50 -10.67 -6.58
CA PHE A 32 -0.49 -9.76 -6.07
C PHE A 32 0.69 -9.73 -7.02
N SER A 33 1.11 -8.55 -7.46
CA SER A 33 2.39 -8.42 -8.16
C SER A 33 3.28 -7.39 -7.47
N VAL A 34 4.57 -7.71 -7.39
CA VAL A 34 5.63 -6.82 -6.92
C VAL A 34 6.67 -6.75 -8.02
N LYS A 35 6.80 -5.59 -8.63
CA LYS A 35 7.74 -5.31 -9.71
C LYS A 35 8.75 -4.27 -9.27
N ASP A 36 10.02 -4.56 -9.46
CA ASP A 36 11.12 -3.63 -9.26
C ASP A 36 11.94 -3.45 -10.54
N ASN A 37 12.68 -2.36 -10.61
CA ASN A 37 13.68 -2.09 -11.63
C ASN A 37 15.11 -2.26 -11.10
N GLY A 38 15.30 -3.19 -10.17
CA GLY A 38 16.56 -3.48 -9.53
C GLY A 38 17.53 -4.28 -10.40
N ILE A 39 18.48 -4.95 -9.76
CA ILE A 39 19.56 -5.69 -10.45
C ILE A 39 19.06 -6.87 -11.29
N GLY A 40 17.83 -7.35 -11.04
CA GLY A 40 17.27 -8.54 -11.67
C GLY A 40 18.02 -9.82 -11.29
N MET A 41 17.74 -10.89 -12.02
CA MET A 41 18.33 -12.24 -11.82
C MET A 41 18.76 -12.85 -13.14
N SER A 42 19.82 -13.64 -13.12
CA SER A 42 20.25 -14.44 -14.27
C SER A 42 19.19 -15.50 -14.63
N ARG A 43 19.18 -15.90 -15.90
CA ARG A 43 18.28 -16.97 -16.37
C ARG A 43 18.52 -18.29 -15.63
N GLU A 44 19.75 -18.55 -15.22
CA GLU A 44 20.12 -19.76 -14.49
C GLU A 44 19.58 -19.71 -13.06
N PHE A 45 19.87 -18.63 -12.32
CA PHE A 45 19.39 -18.47 -10.95
C PHE A 45 17.85 -18.42 -10.85
N ARG A 46 17.16 -17.83 -11.82
CA ARG A 46 15.70 -17.77 -11.86
C ARG A 46 15.03 -19.13 -11.77
N LYS A 47 15.67 -20.20 -12.30
CA LYS A 47 15.14 -21.57 -12.21
C LYS A 47 15.18 -22.13 -10.79
N HIS A 48 16.06 -21.60 -9.96
CA HIS A 48 16.35 -22.07 -8.60
C HIS A 48 15.94 -21.06 -7.51
N VAL A 49 15.28 -19.96 -7.87
CA VAL A 49 14.94 -18.87 -6.93
C VAL A 49 14.06 -19.33 -5.78
N PHE A 50 13.27 -20.40 -5.96
CA PHE A 50 12.41 -21.01 -4.95
C PHE A 50 13.07 -22.18 -4.21
N ASP A 51 14.28 -22.58 -4.57
CA ASP A 51 15.00 -23.66 -3.88
C ASP A 51 15.54 -23.15 -2.54
N SER A 52 15.49 -23.98 -1.51
CA SER A 52 16.02 -23.64 -0.19
C SER A 52 17.52 -23.37 -0.24
N PHE A 53 17.96 -22.33 0.46
CA PHE A 53 19.36 -21.88 0.53
C PHE A 53 19.94 -21.39 -0.81
N SER A 54 19.12 -21.22 -1.82
CA SER A 54 19.56 -20.74 -3.12
C SER A 54 19.92 -19.26 -3.08
N ARG A 55 21.09 -18.91 -3.61
CA ARG A 55 21.62 -17.54 -3.69
C ARG A 55 22.40 -17.34 -4.99
N GLU A 56 22.26 -16.18 -5.59
CA GLU A 56 23.06 -15.83 -6.74
C GLU A 56 24.47 -15.38 -6.30
N HIS A 57 25.51 -15.94 -6.92
CA HIS A 57 26.92 -15.71 -6.52
C HIS A 57 27.32 -14.22 -6.54
N THR A 58 26.91 -13.49 -7.57
CA THR A 58 27.16 -12.04 -7.72
C THR A 58 26.64 -11.19 -6.57
N VAL A 59 25.55 -11.61 -5.93
CA VAL A 59 24.92 -10.91 -4.80
C VAL A 59 25.68 -11.17 -3.51
N THR A 60 26.29 -12.33 -3.38
CA THR A 60 27.10 -12.71 -2.20
C THR A 60 28.39 -11.88 -2.14
N GLU A 61 28.99 -11.58 -3.28
CA GLU A 61 30.20 -10.78 -3.37
C GLU A 61 29.98 -9.30 -3.02
N ASN A 62 28.77 -8.78 -3.26
CA ASN A 62 28.38 -7.39 -2.95
C ASN A 62 27.89 -7.18 -1.50
N GLY A 63 28.06 -8.15 -0.59
CA GLY A 63 27.73 -8.00 0.84
C GLY A 63 26.24 -7.99 1.17
N ILE A 64 25.35 -8.26 0.21
CA ILE A 64 23.92 -8.31 0.43
C ILE A 64 23.55 -9.64 1.11
N GLY A 65 23.47 -9.65 2.45
CA GLY A 65 23.22 -10.83 3.27
C GLY A 65 21.81 -11.41 3.12
N GLY A 66 21.62 -12.69 3.42
CA GLY A 66 20.34 -13.40 3.47
C GLY A 66 20.52 -14.91 3.56
N THR A 67 19.58 -15.60 4.17
CA THR A 67 19.63 -17.05 4.41
C THR A 67 19.32 -17.88 3.15
N GLY A 68 18.75 -17.29 2.09
CA GLY A 68 18.24 -18.02 0.93
C GLY A 68 16.97 -18.83 1.20
N LEU A 69 16.32 -18.63 2.36
CA LEU A 69 15.09 -19.36 2.71
C LEU A 69 13.80 -18.60 2.39
N GLY A 70 13.85 -17.27 2.26
CA GLY A 70 12.64 -16.45 2.14
C GLY A 70 11.73 -16.82 0.97
N MET A 71 12.30 -17.05 -0.22
CA MET A 71 11.51 -17.38 -1.41
C MET A 71 10.97 -18.81 -1.36
N ALA A 72 11.75 -19.76 -0.81
CA ALA A 72 11.29 -21.14 -0.59
C ALA A 72 10.12 -21.18 0.39
N ILE A 73 10.19 -20.43 1.50
CA ILE A 73 9.09 -20.31 2.47
C ILE A 73 7.86 -19.68 1.80
N THR A 74 8.04 -18.59 1.04
CA THR A 74 6.93 -17.95 0.32
C THR A 74 6.26 -18.92 -0.66
N LYS A 75 7.04 -19.68 -1.42
CA LYS A 75 6.53 -20.70 -2.35
C LYS A 75 5.71 -21.75 -1.61
N ASN A 76 6.22 -22.28 -0.49
CA ASN A 76 5.52 -23.29 0.32
C ASN A 76 4.20 -22.75 0.87
N ILE A 77 4.18 -21.50 1.38
CA ILE A 77 2.95 -20.89 1.89
C ILE A 77 1.92 -20.73 0.76
N VAL A 78 2.33 -20.23 -0.39
CA VAL A 78 1.43 -20.07 -1.55
C VAL A 78 0.87 -21.42 -2.01
N ASP A 79 1.71 -22.48 -2.05
CA ASP A 79 1.28 -23.81 -2.42
C ASP A 79 0.29 -24.41 -1.39
N MET A 80 0.55 -24.23 -0.09
CA MET A 80 -0.36 -24.64 0.99
C MET A 80 -1.73 -23.92 0.89
N MET A 81 -1.76 -22.68 0.39
CA MET A 81 -2.99 -21.93 0.13
C MET A 81 -3.65 -22.32 -1.21
N GLY A 82 -3.13 -23.31 -1.93
CA GLY A 82 -3.65 -23.71 -3.25
C GLY A 82 -3.41 -22.68 -4.35
N GLY A 83 -2.49 -21.74 -4.14
CA GLY A 83 -2.16 -20.67 -5.07
C GLY A 83 -1.02 -21.01 -6.01
N THR A 84 -0.61 -20.01 -6.78
CA THR A 84 0.55 -20.09 -7.67
C THR A 84 1.43 -18.86 -7.49
N ILE A 85 2.75 -19.04 -7.59
CA ILE A 85 3.73 -17.96 -7.64
C ILE A 85 4.57 -18.08 -8.89
N GLN A 86 4.75 -16.97 -9.59
CA GLN A 86 5.57 -16.87 -10.80
C GLN A 86 6.60 -15.77 -10.65
N VAL A 87 7.69 -15.87 -11.39
CA VAL A 87 8.76 -14.88 -11.43
C VAL A 87 9.17 -14.58 -12.85
N GLU A 88 9.22 -13.30 -13.19
CA GLU A 88 9.83 -12.78 -14.40
C GLU A 88 10.99 -11.87 -14.00
N SER A 89 12.16 -12.13 -14.53
CA SER A 89 13.37 -11.37 -14.21
C SER A 89 14.39 -11.45 -15.32
N GLU A 90 15.11 -10.36 -15.49
CA GLU A 90 16.24 -10.25 -16.39
C GLU A 90 17.32 -9.38 -15.75
N THR A 91 18.57 -9.79 -15.81
CA THR A 91 19.71 -9.06 -15.25
C THR A 91 19.74 -7.61 -15.77
N GLY A 92 19.78 -6.64 -14.86
CA GLY A 92 19.80 -5.21 -15.16
C GLY A 92 18.44 -4.60 -15.53
N LYS A 93 17.34 -5.39 -15.57
CA LYS A 93 16.00 -4.88 -15.88
C LYS A 93 15.03 -4.98 -14.70
N GLY A 94 15.42 -5.68 -13.63
CA GLY A 94 14.61 -5.88 -12.44
C GLY A 94 13.86 -7.19 -12.40
N THR A 95 12.92 -7.28 -11.47
CA THR A 95 12.16 -8.52 -11.19
C THR A 95 10.69 -8.22 -11.00
N GLU A 96 9.82 -9.11 -11.46
CA GLU A 96 8.40 -9.12 -11.16
C GLU A 96 8.01 -10.48 -10.59
N PHE A 97 7.53 -10.48 -9.34
CA PHE A 97 6.88 -11.63 -8.72
C PHE A 97 5.37 -11.48 -8.80
N THR A 98 4.67 -12.51 -9.24
CA THR A 98 3.21 -12.55 -9.30
C THR A 98 2.69 -13.74 -8.52
N ILE A 99 1.83 -13.51 -7.53
CA ILE A 99 1.14 -14.53 -6.73
C ILE A 99 -0.34 -14.47 -7.08
N MET A 100 -0.94 -15.64 -7.31
CA MET A 100 -2.38 -15.78 -7.52
C MET A 100 -2.95 -16.73 -6.48
N LEU A 101 -3.99 -16.28 -5.78
CA LEU A 101 -4.71 -17.04 -4.75
C LEU A 101 -6.20 -17.06 -5.06
N GLU A 102 -6.84 -18.21 -4.95
CA GLU A 102 -8.31 -18.30 -4.90
C GLU A 102 -8.75 -18.17 -3.44
N CYS A 103 -9.58 -17.16 -3.17
CA CYS A 103 -10.11 -16.88 -1.84
C CYS A 103 -11.64 -17.03 -1.88
N GLU A 104 -12.20 -17.69 -0.87
CA GLU A 104 -13.63 -17.71 -0.66
C GLU A 104 -14.10 -16.31 -0.23
N THR A 105 -15.16 -15.82 -0.87
CA THR A 105 -15.80 -14.60 -0.43
C THR A 105 -16.72 -14.91 0.72
N SER A 106 -16.65 -14.16 1.81
CA SER A 106 -17.54 -14.37 2.96
C SER A 106 -19.03 -14.21 2.63
N GLY A 107 -19.35 -13.76 1.42
CA GLY A 107 -20.72 -13.40 1.03
C GLY A 107 -21.30 -12.21 1.82
N GLU A 108 -20.70 -11.88 2.91
CA GLU A 108 -20.97 -10.67 3.65
C GLU A 108 -20.16 -9.54 3.02
N ILE A 109 -20.82 -8.74 2.18
CA ILE A 109 -20.40 -7.33 2.11
C ILE A 109 -20.51 -6.89 3.56
N VAL A 110 -19.38 -6.71 4.24
CA VAL A 110 -19.36 -6.00 5.52
C VAL A 110 -19.91 -4.62 5.20
N LYS A 111 -21.24 -4.50 5.22
CA LYS A 111 -21.88 -3.19 5.30
C LYS A 111 -21.38 -2.64 6.61
N ARG A 112 -20.36 -1.80 6.52
CA ARG A 112 -19.96 -1.01 7.68
C ARG A 112 -21.24 -0.28 8.08
N GLU A 113 -21.79 -0.67 9.23
CA GLU A 113 -22.96 0.03 9.73
C GLU A 113 -22.57 1.50 9.84
N PRO A 114 -23.35 2.39 9.21
CA PRO A 114 -23.06 3.81 9.31
C PRO A 114 -23.04 4.16 10.81
N VAL A 115 -22.01 4.81 11.26
CA VAL A 115 -21.95 5.36 12.60
C VAL A 115 -22.86 6.59 12.59
N PRO A 116 -24.06 6.56 13.21
CA PRO A 116 -25.06 7.62 13.06
C PRO A 116 -24.51 9.01 13.39
N GLU A 117 -23.57 9.07 14.33
CA GLU A 117 -22.93 10.30 14.78
C GLU A 117 -21.99 10.91 13.74
N LEU A 118 -21.52 10.11 12.79
CA LEU A 118 -20.62 10.55 11.71
C LEU A 118 -21.37 10.92 10.43
N LYS A 119 -22.64 10.58 10.33
CA LYS A 119 -23.44 10.87 9.14
C LYS A 119 -23.49 12.37 8.86
N GLY A 120 -23.05 12.77 7.66
CA GLY A 120 -22.97 14.16 7.24
C GLY A 120 -21.90 15.00 7.97
N ALA A 121 -21.13 14.39 8.89
CA ALA A 121 -20.03 15.09 9.54
C ALA A 121 -18.95 15.45 8.52
N ARG A 122 -18.40 16.66 8.62
CA ARG A 122 -17.31 17.12 7.77
C ARG A 122 -15.96 16.63 8.30
N ALA A 123 -15.13 16.10 7.41
CA ALA A 123 -13.77 15.69 7.69
C ALA A 123 -12.79 16.46 6.79
N LEU A 124 -11.59 16.73 7.31
CA LEU A 124 -10.46 17.24 6.54
C LEU A 124 -9.33 16.21 6.58
N VAL A 125 -8.92 15.75 5.40
CA VAL A 125 -7.77 14.85 5.22
C VAL A 125 -6.55 15.66 4.78
N VAL A 126 -5.43 15.45 5.44
CA VAL A 126 -4.18 16.20 5.22
C VAL A 126 -3.02 15.23 5.12
N ASP A 127 -2.40 15.14 3.93
CA ASP A 127 -1.31 14.21 3.63
C ASP A 127 -0.54 14.78 2.44
N ASP A 128 0.77 14.75 2.41
CA ASP A 128 1.56 15.31 1.30
C ASP A 128 1.42 14.50 0.00
N ASP A 129 0.89 13.27 0.07
CA ASP A 129 0.49 12.48 -1.10
C ASP A 129 -1.00 12.66 -1.44
N ALA A 130 -1.27 13.30 -2.58
CA ALA A 130 -2.63 13.51 -3.07
C ALA A 130 -3.41 12.20 -3.31
N GLN A 131 -2.74 11.09 -3.65
CA GLN A 131 -3.40 9.79 -3.86
C GLN A 131 -3.90 9.22 -2.53
N THR A 132 -3.12 9.36 -1.48
CA THR A 132 -3.52 9.02 -0.10
C THR A 132 -4.73 9.85 0.32
N CYS A 133 -4.67 11.19 0.15
CA CYS A 133 -5.78 12.09 0.43
C CYS A 133 -7.09 11.66 -0.27
N MET A 134 -7.03 11.38 -1.58
CA MET A 134 -8.20 10.96 -2.36
C MET A 134 -8.74 9.61 -1.89
N SER A 135 -7.87 8.65 -1.59
CA SER A 135 -8.26 7.32 -1.13
C SER A 135 -8.97 7.37 0.22
N VAL A 136 -8.40 8.09 1.19
CA VAL A 136 -8.99 8.27 2.51
C VAL A 136 -10.32 9.04 2.42
N SER A 137 -10.38 10.11 1.62
CA SER A 137 -11.61 10.88 1.41
C SER A 137 -12.73 10.01 0.81
N ARG A 138 -12.39 9.10 -0.10
CA ARG A 138 -13.36 8.15 -0.66
C ARG A 138 -13.90 7.20 0.42
N MET A 139 -13.02 6.65 1.26
CA MET A 139 -13.42 5.76 2.37
C MET A 139 -14.36 6.47 3.37
N LEU A 140 -14.10 7.75 3.67
CA LEU A 140 -14.96 8.54 4.54
C LEU A 140 -16.35 8.78 3.94
N ARG A 141 -16.43 8.98 2.61
CA ARG A 141 -17.72 9.12 1.92
C ARG A 141 -18.52 7.82 1.90
N GLU A 142 -17.85 6.65 1.87
CA GLU A 142 -18.52 5.35 1.97
C GLU A 142 -19.24 5.13 3.32
N ILE A 143 -18.83 5.85 4.38
CA ILE A 143 -19.50 5.88 5.68
C ILE A 143 -20.38 7.13 5.88
N GLU A 144 -20.81 7.74 4.79
CA GLU A 144 -21.72 8.90 4.74
C GLU A 144 -21.17 10.19 5.36
N MET A 145 -19.85 10.35 5.49
CA MET A 145 -19.21 11.61 5.83
C MET A 145 -19.00 12.51 4.61
N THR A 146 -18.87 13.81 4.83
CA THR A 146 -18.37 14.76 3.83
C THR A 146 -16.88 14.97 4.05
N ALA A 147 -16.05 14.69 3.04
CA ALA A 147 -14.59 14.77 3.18
C ALA A 147 -13.98 15.74 2.17
N ASP A 148 -13.29 16.74 2.69
CA ASP A 148 -12.39 17.63 1.98
C ASP A 148 -10.95 17.17 2.22
N TRP A 149 -10.00 17.60 1.39
CA TRP A 149 -8.59 17.23 1.56
C TRP A 149 -7.65 18.33 1.08
N THR A 150 -6.42 18.31 1.60
CA THR A 150 -5.30 19.17 1.17
C THR A 150 -3.98 18.44 1.35
N THR A 151 -2.96 18.82 0.58
CA THR A 151 -1.61 18.27 0.68
C THR A 151 -0.66 19.15 1.51
N SER A 152 -1.19 20.11 2.27
CA SER A 152 -0.40 21.09 3.03
C SER A 152 -0.96 21.30 4.42
N GLY A 153 -0.11 21.13 5.45
CA GLY A 153 -0.47 21.42 6.83
C GLY A 153 -0.80 22.91 7.04
N LYS A 154 -0.13 23.83 6.33
CA LYS A 154 -0.45 25.26 6.40
C LYS A 154 -1.83 25.57 5.82
N GLU A 155 -2.15 24.97 4.70
CA GLU A 155 -3.48 25.11 4.08
C GLU A 155 -4.56 24.49 4.96
N ALA A 156 -4.28 23.38 5.62
CA ALA A 156 -5.22 22.77 6.57
C ALA A 156 -5.61 23.71 7.70
N VAL A 157 -4.64 24.42 8.27
CA VAL A 157 -4.90 25.45 9.31
C VAL A 157 -5.78 26.58 8.78
N LEU A 158 -5.50 27.06 7.55
CA LEU A 158 -6.30 28.12 6.92
C LEU A 158 -7.74 27.66 6.69
N ARG A 159 -7.93 26.47 6.12
CA ARG A 159 -9.26 25.88 5.89
C ARG A 159 -10.04 25.64 7.18
N ALA A 160 -9.35 25.22 8.25
CA ALA A 160 -9.98 25.06 9.55
C ALA A 160 -10.50 26.40 10.10
N LYS A 161 -9.73 27.49 9.95
CA LYS A 161 -10.11 28.82 10.34
C LYS A 161 -11.31 29.35 9.53
N GLU A 162 -11.25 29.22 8.21
CA GLU A 162 -12.35 29.61 7.32
C GLU A 162 -13.65 28.85 7.66
N ALA A 163 -13.54 27.53 7.92
CA ALA A 163 -14.67 26.70 8.30
C ALA A 163 -15.26 27.13 9.65
N TYR A 164 -14.44 27.52 10.62
CA TYR A 164 -14.88 28.06 11.90
C TYR A 164 -15.62 29.38 11.72
N GLU A 165 -15.04 30.32 10.97
CA GLU A 165 -15.67 31.65 10.69
C GLU A 165 -17.03 31.52 9.97
N GLN A 166 -17.24 30.44 9.19
CA GLN A 166 -18.47 30.16 8.46
C GLN A 166 -19.47 29.28 9.24
N ASN A 167 -19.19 28.89 10.48
CA ASN A 167 -19.96 27.92 11.27
C ASN A 167 -20.10 26.56 10.53
N GLN A 168 -19.07 26.13 9.83
CA GLN A 168 -19.00 24.88 9.06
C GLN A 168 -17.76 24.06 9.44
N GLU A 169 -17.50 23.94 10.74
CA GLU A 169 -16.30 23.31 11.24
C GLU A 169 -16.17 21.83 10.81
N PHE A 170 -14.95 21.42 10.63
CA PHE A 170 -14.64 20.01 10.48
C PHE A 170 -14.73 19.31 11.85
N LYS A 171 -15.48 18.22 11.91
CA LYS A 171 -15.60 17.40 13.14
C LYS A 171 -14.47 16.38 13.25
N VAL A 172 -13.86 16.01 12.12
CA VAL A 172 -12.78 15.01 12.04
C VAL A 172 -11.62 15.57 11.23
N TYR A 173 -10.42 15.40 11.76
CA TYR A 173 -9.17 15.69 11.06
C TYR A 173 -8.34 14.42 11.00
N ILE A 174 -7.92 14.03 9.79
CA ILE A 174 -6.99 12.93 9.54
C ILE A 174 -5.75 13.56 8.95
N ILE A 175 -4.65 13.57 9.71
CA ILE A 175 -3.46 14.35 9.39
C ILE A 175 -2.25 13.44 9.42
N ASP A 176 -1.49 13.40 8.32
CA ASP A 176 -0.22 12.68 8.28
C ASP A 176 0.81 13.32 9.21
N TRP A 177 1.68 12.47 9.74
CA TRP A 177 2.69 12.87 10.69
C TRP A 177 3.85 13.63 10.05
N LEU A 178 4.31 13.16 8.88
CA LEU A 178 5.50 13.64 8.20
C LEU A 178 5.15 14.38 6.91
N MET A 179 4.96 15.68 7.01
CA MET A 179 4.73 16.54 5.84
C MET A 179 5.86 17.57 5.71
N PRO A 180 6.29 17.91 4.48
CA PRO A 180 7.47 18.76 4.27
C PRO A 180 7.28 20.23 4.66
N ASP A 181 6.07 20.77 4.58
CA ASP A 181 5.78 22.18 4.86
C ASP A 181 5.48 22.48 6.33
N MET A 182 4.76 21.58 6.99
CA MET A 182 4.40 21.62 8.41
C MET A 182 4.03 20.22 8.85
N ASN A 183 4.71 19.69 9.86
CA ASN A 183 4.41 18.35 10.35
C ASN A 183 3.03 18.26 11.04
N GLY A 184 2.50 17.03 11.16
CA GLY A 184 1.16 16.78 11.67
C GLY A 184 0.94 17.33 13.08
N ILE A 185 1.92 17.24 13.98
CA ILE A 185 1.79 17.73 15.36
C ILE A 185 1.60 19.26 15.37
N GLU A 186 2.41 19.99 14.63
CA GLU A 186 2.33 21.44 14.55
C GLU A 186 0.99 21.86 13.89
N THR A 187 0.57 21.14 12.86
CA THR A 187 -0.72 21.36 12.20
C THR A 187 -1.87 21.22 13.20
N VAL A 188 -1.91 20.13 13.97
CA VAL A 188 -2.96 19.93 15.02
C VAL A 188 -2.91 21.02 16.07
N ARG A 189 -1.72 21.41 16.53
CA ARG A 189 -1.59 22.49 17.52
C ARG A 189 -2.21 23.79 17.02
N ARG A 190 -1.92 24.17 15.77
CA ARG A 190 -2.45 25.42 15.19
C ARG A 190 -3.95 25.35 14.94
N ILE A 191 -4.47 24.22 14.48
CA ILE A 191 -5.92 24.04 14.31
C ILE A 191 -6.66 24.19 15.65
N ARG A 192 -6.08 23.68 16.75
CA ARG A 192 -6.68 23.80 18.09
C ARG A 192 -6.66 25.21 18.67
N MET A 193 -5.94 26.14 18.08
CA MET A 193 -5.86 27.54 18.48
C MET A 193 -6.85 28.43 17.70
N VAL A 194 -7.53 27.88 16.71
CA VAL A 194 -8.60 28.52 15.95
C VAL A 194 -9.92 28.42 16.69
#